data_e162b2b5cb3b403679ab78b98659ab41
#
_entry.id   e162b2b5cb3b403679ab78b98659ab41
#
_cell.length_a   1.000
_cell.length_b   1.000
_cell.length_c   1.000
_cell.angle_alpha   90.00
_cell.angle_beta   90.00
_cell.angle_gamma   90.00
#
_symmetry.space_group_name_H-M   'P 1'
#
loop_
_entity.id
_entity.type
_entity.pdbx_description
1 polymer ?
#
loop_
_entity_poly.entity_id
_entity_poly.type
_entity_poly.pdbx_seq_one_letter_code
_entity_poly.pdbx_strand_id
1 'polypeptide(L)'
;MRPDHWIKQFFIVPGCVFALLLADREISLQTALRFALGFAATCLIASANYVINEWLDAEFDKFHPTKKNRSVVTEDVKGAVVWTLWAVLTVAGLALALAVNKPFCAMCAFLWVMGILYNVKPVRTKDVPILDVLSESVNNAIRLLMGWFIISAATLPPVSIVLGYWMGGAFLMAIKRYAEYRMIANPELAGNYRKSFRWYTEKSLLISAFFYAMCSVFFIGVFLVK
;
A
#
# COMPACT_ATOMS: atom_id res chain seq x y z
N MET A 1 12.56 -11.29 1.48
CA MET A 1 12.52 -9.80 1.35
C MET A 1 12.63 -9.45 -0.13
N ARG A 2 11.93 -8.40 -0.56
CA ARG A 2 11.92 -7.93 -1.95
C ARG A 2 12.36 -6.47 -2.03
N PRO A 3 13.68 -6.19 -2.07
CA PRO A 3 14.21 -4.83 -2.14
C PRO A 3 13.73 -4.07 -3.39
N ASP A 4 13.43 -4.78 -4.49
CA ASP A 4 12.82 -4.26 -5.70
C ASP A 4 11.49 -3.52 -5.44
N HIS A 5 10.79 -3.85 -4.34
CA HIS A 5 9.57 -3.17 -3.95
C HIS A 5 9.79 -1.90 -3.11
N TRP A 6 11.02 -1.60 -2.69
CA TRP A 6 11.32 -0.38 -1.93
C TRP A 6 11.10 0.88 -2.77
N ILE A 7 11.24 0.79 -4.08
CA ILE A 7 10.94 1.90 -4.99
C ILE A 7 9.50 2.42 -4.82
N LYS A 8 8.57 1.56 -4.42
CA LYS A 8 7.18 1.96 -4.14
C LYS A 8 7.05 2.84 -2.89
N GLN A 9 8.06 2.88 -2.02
CA GLN A 9 8.04 3.73 -0.84
C GLN A 9 8.29 5.20 -1.19
N PHE A 10 8.78 5.50 -2.40
CA PHE A 10 8.85 6.88 -2.91
C PHE A 10 7.48 7.58 -2.99
N PHE A 11 6.38 6.84 -2.89
CA PHE A 11 5.03 7.42 -2.68
C PHE A 11 4.89 8.25 -1.39
N ILE A 12 5.90 8.25 -0.52
CA ILE A 12 6.04 9.17 0.62
C ILE A 12 6.43 10.59 0.15
N VAL A 13 7.22 10.70 -0.92
CA VAL A 13 7.80 11.98 -1.37
C VAL A 13 6.73 13.05 -1.63
N PRO A 14 5.61 12.79 -2.32
CA PRO A 14 4.56 13.79 -2.49
C PRO A 14 4.05 14.37 -1.17
N GLY A 15 3.91 13.53 -0.12
CA GLY A 15 3.54 14.01 1.22
C GLY A 15 4.57 14.96 1.82
N CYS A 16 5.87 14.68 1.66
CA CYS A 16 6.94 15.59 2.08
C CYS A 16 6.87 16.91 1.31
N VAL A 17 6.69 16.86 -0.01
CA VAL A 17 6.60 18.07 -0.85
C VAL A 17 5.40 18.93 -0.46
N PHE A 18 4.21 18.34 -0.29
CA PHE A 18 3.04 19.08 0.16
C PHE A 18 3.23 19.68 1.56
N ALA A 19 3.88 18.97 2.48
CA ALA A 19 4.16 19.51 3.81
C ALA A 19 5.16 20.68 3.80
N LEU A 20 6.18 20.62 2.93
CA LEU A 20 7.12 21.74 2.75
C LEU A 20 6.40 22.98 2.19
N LEU A 21 5.54 22.79 1.19
CA LEU A 21 4.85 23.90 0.53
C LEU A 21 3.72 24.51 1.37
N LEU A 22 2.94 23.68 2.09
CA LEU A 22 1.72 24.12 2.76
C LEU A 22 1.88 24.37 4.26
N ALA A 23 2.91 23.79 4.89
CA ALA A 23 3.19 24.00 6.33
C ALA A 23 4.37 24.97 6.56
N ASP A 24 4.81 25.64 5.51
CA ASP A 24 5.89 26.65 5.54
C ASP A 24 7.12 26.16 6.32
N ARG A 25 7.66 25.02 5.88
CA ARG A 25 8.80 24.36 6.51
C ARG A 25 10.02 24.42 5.61
N GLU A 26 11.17 24.73 6.19
CA GLU A 26 12.45 24.73 5.50
C GLU A 26 13.11 23.36 5.51
N ILE A 27 13.90 23.10 4.48
CA ILE A 27 14.72 21.89 4.39
C ILE A 27 15.98 22.14 5.26
N SER A 28 16.12 21.35 6.32
CA SER A 28 17.29 21.34 7.20
C SER A 28 17.97 19.98 7.19
N LEU A 29 19.20 19.90 7.72
CA LEU A 29 19.86 18.62 7.94
C LEU A 29 19.00 17.68 8.79
N GLN A 30 18.31 18.22 9.82
CA GLN A 30 17.41 17.43 10.66
C GLN A 30 16.24 16.86 9.86
N THR A 31 15.67 17.63 8.93
CA THR A 31 14.60 17.18 8.01
C THR A 31 15.10 16.04 7.11
N ALA A 32 16.32 16.17 6.58
CA ALA A 32 16.92 15.14 5.75
C ALA A 32 17.18 13.84 6.54
N LEU A 33 17.66 13.93 7.76
CA LEU A 33 17.86 12.78 8.65
C LEU A 33 16.52 12.09 9.00
N ARG A 34 15.48 12.89 9.33
CA ARG A 34 14.13 12.35 9.59
C ARG A 34 13.57 11.65 8.35
N PHE A 35 13.80 12.20 7.15
CA PHE A 35 13.38 11.54 5.90
C PHE A 35 14.09 10.21 5.72
N ALA A 36 15.41 10.15 5.90
CA ALA A 36 16.18 8.91 5.76
C ALA A 36 15.70 7.83 6.75
N LEU A 37 15.52 8.19 8.03
CA LEU A 37 14.99 7.29 9.06
C LEU A 37 13.55 6.86 8.75
N GLY A 38 12.68 7.81 8.35
CA GLY A 38 11.30 7.54 8.01
C GLY A 38 11.17 6.64 6.78
N PHE A 39 11.99 6.86 5.75
CA PHE A 39 12.04 6.01 4.58
C PHE A 39 12.47 4.58 4.94
N ALA A 40 13.53 4.43 5.75
CA ALA A 40 14.00 3.13 6.22
C ALA A 40 12.91 2.41 7.05
N ALA A 41 12.27 3.11 8.00
CA ALA A 41 11.16 2.56 8.78
C ALA A 41 10.01 2.07 7.89
N THR A 42 9.64 2.86 6.89
CA THR A 42 8.58 2.47 5.93
C THR A 42 8.98 1.25 5.11
N CYS A 43 10.24 1.17 4.67
CA CYS A 43 10.74 -0.01 3.96
C CYS A 43 10.65 -1.29 4.81
N LEU A 44 10.96 -1.19 6.12
CA LEU A 44 10.86 -2.34 7.03
C LEU A 44 9.40 -2.77 7.24
N ILE A 45 8.50 -1.84 7.52
CA ILE A 45 7.06 -2.12 7.69
C ILE A 45 6.45 -2.69 6.40
N ALA A 46 6.78 -2.11 5.25
CA ALA A 46 6.32 -2.63 3.97
C ALA A 46 6.89 -4.04 3.71
N SER A 47 8.16 -4.30 4.06
CA SER A 47 8.77 -5.62 3.94
C SER A 47 8.07 -6.64 4.85
N ALA A 48 7.70 -6.29 6.08
CA ALA A 48 6.91 -7.14 6.96
C ALA A 48 5.59 -7.53 6.29
N ASN A 49 4.84 -6.54 5.77
CA ASN A 49 3.58 -6.80 5.05
C ASN A 49 3.77 -7.66 3.80
N TYR A 50 4.88 -7.51 3.06
CA TYR A 50 5.17 -8.37 1.90
C TYR A 50 5.52 -9.81 2.29
N VAL A 51 6.26 -10.01 3.37
CA VAL A 51 6.62 -11.36 3.86
C VAL A 51 5.35 -12.17 4.16
N ILE A 52 4.44 -11.61 4.95
CA ILE A 52 3.19 -12.28 5.29
C ILE A 52 2.28 -12.46 4.07
N ASN A 53 2.22 -11.44 3.19
CA ASN A 53 1.42 -11.49 1.98
C ASN A 53 1.86 -12.63 1.05
N GLU A 54 3.15 -12.72 0.74
CA GLU A 54 3.68 -13.75 -0.15
C GLU A 54 3.45 -15.16 0.40
N TRP A 55 3.65 -15.35 1.71
CA TRP A 55 3.44 -16.65 2.34
C TRP A 55 1.98 -17.08 2.33
N LEU A 56 1.06 -16.16 2.68
CA LEU A 56 -0.38 -16.45 2.66
C LEU A 56 -0.98 -16.57 1.25
N ASP A 57 -0.29 -16.03 0.24
CA ASP A 57 -0.73 -16.10 -1.15
C ASP A 57 -0.11 -17.27 -1.93
N ALA A 58 0.86 -17.99 -1.38
CA ALA A 58 1.54 -19.08 -2.08
C ALA A 58 0.57 -20.12 -2.68
N GLU A 59 -0.51 -20.45 -1.96
CA GLU A 59 -1.55 -21.36 -2.42
C GLU A 59 -2.31 -20.85 -3.65
N PHE A 60 -2.55 -19.54 -3.74
CA PHE A 60 -3.30 -18.89 -4.82
C PHE A 60 -2.41 -18.50 -5.99
N ASP A 61 -1.15 -18.13 -5.71
CA ASP A 61 -0.17 -17.73 -6.73
C ASP A 61 0.17 -18.86 -7.72
N LYS A 62 -0.11 -20.12 -7.38
CA LYS A 62 0.00 -21.28 -8.30
C LYS A 62 -0.83 -21.13 -9.58
N PHE A 63 -1.96 -20.43 -9.50
CA PHE A 63 -2.87 -20.19 -10.63
C PHE A 63 -2.51 -18.96 -11.47
N HIS A 64 -1.48 -18.20 -11.05
CA HIS A 64 -1.08 -16.98 -11.76
C HIS A 64 0.03 -17.29 -12.78
N PRO A 65 -0.04 -16.82 -14.05
CA PRO A 65 0.94 -17.13 -15.10
C PRO A 65 2.40 -16.91 -14.73
N THR A 66 2.71 -15.82 -14.00
CA THR A 66 4.08 -15.44 -13.63
C THR A 66 4.42 -15.68 -12.15
N LYS A 67 3.44 -15.52 -11.24
CA LYS A 67 3.69 -15.61 -9.79
C LYS A 67 3.89 -17.05 -9.31
N LYS A 68 3.46 -18.06 -10.08
CA LYS A 68 3.71 -19.48 -9.79
C LYS A 68 5.19 -19.82 -9.65
N ASN A 69 6.08 -19.01 -10.21
CA ASN A 69 7.55 -19.19 -10.15
C ASN A 69 8.21 -18.51 -8.93
N ARG A 70 7.42 -17.99 -7.98
CA ARG A 70 7.97 -17.40 -6.75
C ARG A 70 8.57 -18.47 -5.86
N SER A 71 9.68 -18.16 -5.18
CA SER A 71 10.36 -19.08 -4.26
C SER A 71 9.42 -19.63 -3.18
N VAL A 72 8.52 -18.81 -2.65
CA VAL A 72 7.52 -19.22 -1.65
C VAL A 72 6.50 -20.23 -2.18
N VAL A 73 6.34 -20.31 -3.50
CA VAL A 73 5.44 -21.28 -4.19
C VAL A 73 6.19 -22.56 -4.53
N THR A 74 7.48 -22.44 -4.86
CA THR A 74 8.33 -23.56 -5.34
C THR A 74 9.13 -24.24 -4.25
N GLU A 75 9.36 -23.54 -3.11
CA GLU A 75 10.17 -24.02 -1.99
C GLU A 75 9.28 -24.19 -0.74
N ASP A 76 9.65 -25.16 0.11
CA ASP A 76 8.98 -25.39 1.40
C ASP A 76 9.51 -24.42 2.46
N VAL A 77 8.94 -23.21 2.51
CA VAL A 77 9.32 -22.19 3.48
C VAL A 77 8.66 -22.43 4.82
N LYS A 78 9.45 -22.72 5.87
CA LYS A 78 8.96 -22.96 7.23
C LYS A 78 8.24 -21.73 7.79
N GLY A 79 6.99 -21.92 8.25
CA GLY A 79 6.17 -20.85 8.82
C GLY A 79 6.84 -20.12 9.98
N ALA A 80 7.62 -20.82 10.82
CA ALA A 80 8.36 -20.21 11.92
C ALA A 80 9.33 -19.11 11.43
N VAL A 81 10.03 -19.32 10.31
CA VAL A 81 10.96 -18.33 9.72
C VAL A 81 10.18 -17.11 9.26
N VAL A 82 9.01 -17.32 8.62
CA VAL A 82 8.14 -16.24 8.13
C VAL A 82 7.66 -15.36 9.28
N TRP A 83 7.14 -15.97 10.34
CA TRP A 83 6.63 -15.24 11.51
C TRP A 83 7.72 -14.50 12.29
N THR A 84 8.89 -15.13 12.45
CA THR A 84 10.04 -14.48 13.10
C THR A 84 10.51 -13.28 12.29
N LEU A 85 10.67 -13.43 10.98
CA LEU A 85 11.09 -12.33 10.10
C LEU A 85 10.06 -11.20 10.11
N TRP A 86 8.76 -11.53 10.05
CA TRP A 86 7.68 -10.55 10.13
C TRP A 86 7.72 -9.77 11.44
N ALA A 87 7.88 -10.45 12.58
CA ALA A 87 7.97 -9.81 13.89
C ALA A 87 9.19 -8.90 14.02
N VAL A 88 10.38 -9.37 13.60
CA VAL A 88 11.62 -8.60 13.64
C VAL A 88 11.51 -7.33 12.80
N LEU A 89 11.02 -7.46 11.56
CA LEU A 89 10.84 -6.30 10.66
C LEU A 89 9.82 -5.30 11.22
N THR A 90 8.74 -5.79 11.83
CA THR A 90 7.72 -4.94 12.46
C THR A 90 8.29 -4.17 13.64
N VAL A 91 8.95 -4.85 14.58
CA VAL A 91 9.53 -4.21 15.78
C VAL A 91 10.60 -3.20 15.38
N ALA A 92 11.53 -3.58 14.50
CA ALA A 92 12.56 -2.67 14.03
C ALA A 92 11.97 -1.45 13.29
N GLY A 93 10.98 -1.66 12.42
CA GLY A 93 10.31 -0.60 11.69
C GLY A 93 9.57 0.38 12.60
N LEU A 94 8.83 -0.11 13.60
CA LEU A 94 8.12 0.74 14.57
C LEU A 94 9.09 1.47 15.51
N ALA A 95 10.18 0.82 15.93
CA ALA A 95 11.22 1.47 16.74
C ALA A 95 11.86 2.65 16.00
N LEU A 96 12.24 2.48 14.73
CA LEU A 96 12.74 3.56 13.90
C LEU A 96 11.67 4.65 13.65
N ALA A 97 10.40 4.26 13.48
CA ALA A 97 9.32 5.21 13.28
C ALA A 97 9.10 6.11 14.54
N LEU A 98 9.22 5.56 15.73
CA LEU A 98 9.16 6.31 16.98
C LEU A 98 10.30 7.34 17.09
N ALA A 99 11.49 7.02 16.59
CA ALA A 99 12.62 7.94 16.53
C ALA A 99 12.36 9.14 15.59
N VAL A 100 11.46 9.02 14.61
CA VAL A 100 11.03 10.14 13.77
C VAL A 100 10.06 11.03 14.53
N ASN A 101 8.86 10.55 14.86
CA ASN A 101 7.86 11.18 15.74
C ASN A 101 6.62 10.25 15.92
N LYS A 102 5.78 10.60 16.92
CA LYS A 102 4.57 9.82 17.24
C LYS A 102 3.53 9.74 16.09
N PRO A 103 3.13 10.84 15.39
CA PRO A 103 2.20 10.76 14.26
C PRO A 103 2.71 9.87 13.12
N PHE A 104 3.98 9.97 12.79
CA PHE A 104 4.60 9.10 11.78
C PHE A 104 4.55 7.64 12.20
N CYS A 105 4.88 7.33 13.47
CA CYS A 105 4.80 5.97 14.00
C CYS A 105 3.36 5.43 13.97
N ALA A 106 2.36 6.26 14.29
CA ALA A 106 0.96 5.88 14.18
C ALA A 106 0.57 5.51 12.74
N MET A 107 1.09 6.23 11.73
CA MET A 107 0.86 5.90 10.31
C MET A 107 1.59 4.62 9.90
N CYS A 108 2.79 4.36 10.40
CA CYS A 108 3.49 3.10 10.22
C CYS A 108 2.69 1.91 10.79
N ALA A 109 2.17 2.07 12.00
CA ALA A 109 1.30 1.07 12.63
C ALA A 109 0.01 0.87 11.82
N PHE A 110 -0.58 1.94 11.29
CA PHE A 110 -1.76 1.86 10.43
C PHE A 110 -1.45 1.13 9.12
N LEU A 111 -0.32 1.42 8.47
CA LEU A 111 0.14 0.67 7.29
C LEU A 111 0.31 -0.82 7.58
N TRP A 112 0.86 -1.17 8.73
CA TRP A 112 1.02 -2.54 9.19
C TRP A 112 -0.34 -3.22 9.41
N VAL A 113 -1.28 -2.58 10.12
CA VAL A 113 -2.64 -3.08 10.33
C VAL A 113 -3.36 -3.31 9.01
N MET A 114 -3.26 -2.38 8.06
CA MET A 114 -3.87 -2.54 6.73
C MET A 114 -3.29 -3.74 5.99
N GLY A 115 -2.01 -4.05 6.17
CA GLY A 115 -1.41 -5.28 5.64
C GLY A 115 -2.04 -6.55 6.24
N ILE A 116 -2.33 -6.55 7.53
CA ILE A 116 -3.03 -7.67 8.19
C ILE A 116 -4.46 -7.79 7.68
N LEU A 117 -5.24 -6.70 7.69
CA LEU A 117 -6.63 -6.71 7.24
C LEU A 117 -6.77 -7.15 5.78
N TYR A 118 -5.79 -6.79 4.95
CA TYR A 118 -5.76 -7.18 3.55
C TYR A 118 -5.48 -8.68 3.35
N ASN A 119 -4.61 -9.28 4.17
CA ASN A 119 -4.06 -10.61 3.92
C ASN A 119 -4.60 -11.72 4.81
N VAL A 120 -4.96 -11.41 6.06
CA VAL A 120 -5.23 -12.42 7.09
C VAL A 120 -6.72 -12.68 7.24
N LYS A 121 -7.11 -13.97 7.31
CA LYS A 121 -8.47 -14.38 7.65
C LYS A 121 -8.78 -14.04 9.14
N PRO A 122 -10.04 -13.75 9.52
CA PRO A 122 -11.26 -13.88 8.69
C PRO A 122 -11.53 -12.69 7.77
N VAL A 123 -10.91 -11.54 7.97
CA VAL A 123 -11.23 -10.29 7.24
C VAL A 123 -10.78 -10.37 5.78
N ARG A 124 -9.48 -10.61 5.53
CA ARG A 124 -8.88 -10.81 4.20
C ARG A 124 -9.56 -10.00 3.09
N THR A 125 -9.54 -8.66 3.19
CA THR A 125 -10.29 -7.75 2.32
C THR A 125 -9.97 -7.93 0.81
N LYS A 126 -8.82 -8.50 0.47
CA LYS A 126 -8.48 -8.81 -0.91
C LYS A 126 -9.38 -9.86 -1.59
N ASP A 127 -10.15 -10.62 -0.81
CA ASP A 127 -11.09 -11.61 -1.32
C ASP A 127 -12.48 -11.00 -1.62
N VAL A 128 -12.72 -9.75 -1.16
CA VAL A 128 -14.01 -9.07 -1.27
C VAL A 128 -13.96 -8.04 -2.42
N PRO A 129 -14.89 -8.10 -3.39
CA PRO A 129 -14.95 -7.13 -4.48
C PRO A 129 -15.05 -5.69 -3.95
N ILE A 130 -14.46 -4.74 -4.66
CA ILE A 130 -14.35 -3.33 -4.29
C ILE A 130 -13.39 -3.11 -3.11
N LEU A 131 -13.52 -3.87 -2.01
CA LEU A 131 -12.62 -3.75 -0.87
C LEU A 131 -11.19 -4.17 -1.22
N ASP A 132 -11.01 -5.09 -2.16
CA ASP A 132 -9.69 -5.51 -2.66
C ASP A 132 -8.92 -4.37 -3.33
N VAL A 133 -9.62 -3.42 -3.95
CA VAL A 133 -9.05 -2.21 -4.54
C VAL A 133 -8.87 -1.13 -3.47
N LEU A 134 -9.93 -0.82 -2.69
CA LEU A 134 -9.91 0.27 -1.72
C LEU A 134 -8.92 0.05 -0.57
N SER A 135 -8.84 -1.18 -0.04
CA SER A 135 -7.93 -1.50 1.06
C SER A 135 -6.47 -1.62 0.63
N GLU A 136 -6.19 -1.99 -0.64
CA GLU A 136 -4.82 -1.94 -1.16
C GLU A 136 -4.40 -0.49 -1.46
N SER A 137 -5.31 0.31 -2.04
CA SER A 137 -5.02 1.69 -2.47
C SER A 137 -4.89 2.67 -1.31
N VAL A 138 -5.58 2.45 -0.18
CA VAL A 138 -5.43 3.32 1.01
C VAL A 138 -3.99 3.40 1.50
N ASN A 139 -3.19 2.38 1.23
CA ASN A 139 -1.77 2.38 1.55
C ASN A 139 -0.99 3.51 0.84
N ASN A 140 -1.49 4.02 -0.28
CA ASN A 140 -0.90 5.20 -0.94
C ASN A 140 -1.21 6.47 -0.15
N ALA A 141 -2.46 6.64 0.30
CA ALA A 141 -2.83 7.76 1.16
C ALA A 141 -2.08 7.73 2.50
N ILE A 142 -1.90 6.54 3.09
CA ILE A 142 -1.09 6.37 4.31
C ILE A 142 0.35 6.82 4.05
N ARG A 143 0.96 6.48 2.90
CA ARG A 143 2.31 6.92 2.55
C ARG A 143 2.39 8.44 2.36
N LEU A 144 1.39 9.07 1.78
CA LEU A 144 1.31 10.52 1.69
C LEU A 144 1.28 11.15 3.10
N LEU A 145 0.45 10.62 4.00
CA LEU A 145 0.40 11.06 5.41
C LEU A 145 1.74 10.84 6.13
N MET A 146 2.39 9.71 5.88
CA MET A 146 3.74 9.43 6.43
C MET A 146 4.74 10.49 5.97
N GLY A 147 4.76 10.81 4.67
CA GLY A 147 5.60 11.88 4.13
C GLY A 147 5.31 13.23 4.76
N TRP A 148 4.04 13.57 4.93
CA TRP A 148 3.63 14.78 5.62
C TRP A 148 4.18 14.84 7.05
N PHE A 149 3.99 13.77 7.83
CA PHE A 149 4.40 13.74 9.23
C PHE A 149 5.92 13.65 9.44
N ILE A 150 6.70 13.24 8.45
CA ILE A 150 8.17 13.38 8.49
C ILE A 150 8.55 14.87 8.60
N ILE A 151 7.86 15.74 7.86
CA ILE A 151 8.15 17.18 7.76
C ILE A 151 7.43 17.95 8.86
N SER A 152 6.13 17.73 9.03
CA SER A 152 5.29 18.49 9.99
C SER A 152 4.44 17.54 10.84
N ALA A 153 4.85 17.35 12.10
CA ALA A 153 4.13 16.52 13.07
C ALA A 153 2.92 17.24 13.71
N ALA A 154 2.89 18.58 13.63
CA ALA A 154 1.90 19.40 14.32
C ALA A 154 0.68 19.78 13.48
N THR A 155 0.76 19.63 12.16
CA THR A 155 -0.31 20.00 11.23
C THR A 155 -0.85 18.79 10.49
N LEU A 156 -2.09 18.89 10.00
CA LEU A 156 -2.70 17.87 9.15
C LEU A 156 -2.74 18.36 7.71
N PRO A 157 -2.55 17.47 6.73
CA PRO A 157 -2.74 17.82 5.32
C PRO A 157 -4.21 18.11 5.02
N PRO A 158 -4.51 18.91 3.98
CA PRO A 158 -5.87 19.07 3.49
C PRO A 158 -6.48 17.71 3.14
N VAL A 159 -7.68 17.45 3.67
CA VAL A 159 -8.37 16.15 3.48
C VAL A 159 -8.60 15.84 2.01
N SER A 160 -8.87 16.88 1.20
CA SER A 160 -9.06 16.74 -0.25
C SER A 160 -7.82 16.19 -0.96
N ILE A 161 -6.60 16.58 -0.57
CA ILE A 161 -5.37 16.00 -1.11
C ILE A 161 -5.29 14.51 -0.76
N VAL A 162 -5.56 14.16 0.51
CA VAL A 162 -5.49 12.77 0.98
C VAL A 162 -6.50 11.89 0.22
N LEU A 163 -7.73 12.37 0.06
CA LEU A 163 -8.79 11.66 -0.67
C LEU A 163 -8.46 11.57 -2.17
N GLY A 164 -7.97 12.65 -2.78
CA GLY A 164 -7.53 12.65 -4.18
C GLY A 164 -6.42 11.64 -4.42
N TYR A 165 -5.45 11.58 -3.53
CA TYR A 165 -4.34 10.64 -3.61
C TYR A 165 -4.79 9.18 -3.40
N TRP A 166 -5.72 8.94 -2.46
CA TRP A 166 -6.33 7.63 -2.27
C TRP A 166 -7.08 7.16 -3.53
N MET A 167 -7.94 8.01 -4.08
CA MET A 167 -8.74 7.67 -5.27
C MET A 167 -7.85 7.50 -6.51
N GLY A 168 -6.78 8.27 -6.66
CA GLY A 168 -5.76 8.05 -7.69
C GLY A 168 -5.06 6.69 -7.53
N GLY A 169 -4.76 6.31 -6.30
CA GLY A 169 -4.27 4.97 -5.98
C GLY A 169 -5.29 3.87 -6.30
N ALA A 170 -6.58 4.10 -6.04
CA ALA A 170 -7.66 3.16 -6.36
C ALA A 170 -7.83 2.98 -7.88
N PHE A 171 -7.70 4.06 -8.65
CA PHE A 171 -7.63 3.98 -10.11
C PHE A 171 -6.50 3.06 -10.57
N LEU A 172 -5.27 3.27 -10.10
CA LEU A 172 -4.13 2.44 -10.47
C LEU A 172 -4.33 0.96 -10.07
N MET A 173 -4.94 0.71 -8.91
CA MET A 173 -5.25 -0.65 -8.48
C MET A 173 -6.34 -1.30 -9.31
N ALA A 174 -7.39 -0.57 -9.69
CA ALA A 174 -8.45 -1.08 -10.57
C ALA A 174 -7.89 -1.43 -11.96
N ILE A 175 -7.03 -0.59 -12.55
CA ILE A 175 -6.34 -0.88 -13.81
C ILE A 175 -5.43 -2.12 -13.68
N LYS A 176 -4.72 -2.26 -12.56
CA LYS A 176 -3.92 -3.46 -12.28
C LYS A 176 -4.81 -4.72 -12.23
N ARG A 177 -5.98 -4.66 -11.58
CA ARG A 177 -6.95 -5.77 -11.56
C ARG A 177 -7.46 -6.10 -12.96
N TYR A 178 -7.78 -5.09 -13.74
CA TYR A 178 -8.19 -5.27 -15.14
C TYR A 178 -7.10 -5.96 -15.96
N ALA A 179 -5.86 -5.50 -15.85
CA ALA A 179 -4.74 -6.11 -16.57
C ALA A 179 -4.49 -7.57 -16.13
N GLU A 180 -4.51 -7.86 -14.81
CA GLU A 180 -4.37 -9.22 -14.27
C GLU A 180 -5.52 -10.13 -14.76
N TYR A 181 -6.76 -9.65 -14.72
CA TYR A 181 -7.94 -10.41 -15.19
C TYR A 181 -7.83 -10.76 -16.67
N ARG A 182 -7.47 -9.80 -17.52
CA ARG A 182 -7.25 -10.03 -18.97
C ARG A 182 -6.07 -10.95 -19.25
N MET A 183 -4.97 -10.83 -18.52
CA MET A 183 -3.79 -11.66 -18.70
C MET A 183 -4.07 -13.14 -18.40
N ILE A 184 -4.94 -13.44 -17.43
CA ILE A 184 -5.33 -14.81 -17.09
C ILE A 184 -6.26 -15.37 -18.17
N ALA A 185 -7.08 -14.54 -18.83
CA ALA A 185 -7.96 -14.84 -19.96
C ALA A 185 -8.98 -15.98 -19.73
N ASN A 186 -9.05 -16.54 -18.52
CA ASN A 186 -9.97 -17.59 -18.11
C ASN A 186 -10.62 -17.20 -16.77
N PRO A 187 -11.95 -16.96 -16.73
CA PRO A 187 -12.65 -16.51 -15.52
C PRO A 187 -12.55 -17.48 -14.35
N GLU A 188 -12.52 -18.78 -14.59
CA GLU A 188 -12.41 -19.79 -13.55
C GLU A 188 -11.00 -19.76 -12.90
N LEU A 189 -9.96 -19.74 -13.72
CA LEU A 189 -8.58 -19.58 -13.25
C LEU A 189 -8.38 -18.24 -12.52
N ALA A 190 -8.95 -17.17 -13.04
CA ALA A 190 -8.92 -15.86 -12.40
C ALA A 190 -9.57 -15.90 -11.00
N GLY A 191 -10.73 -16.56 -10.88
CA GLY A 191 -11.44 -16.75 -9.61
C GLY A 191 -10.69 -17.65 -8.62
N ASN A 192 -9.89 -18.61 -9.10
CA ASN A 192 -9.03 -19.45 -8.26
C ASN A 192 -7.78 -18.69 -7.77
N TYR A 193 -7.18 -17.86 -8.64
CA TYR A 193 -6.10 -16.98 -8.27
C TYR A 193 -6.53 -15.90 -7.26
N ARG A 194 -7.70 -15.27 -7.47
CA ARG A 194 -8.22 -14.21 -6.61
C ARG A 194 -9.74 -14.35 -6.48
N LYS A 195 -10.23 -14.54 -5.25
CA LYS A 195 -11.66 -14.77 -5.03
C LYS A 195 -12.54 -13.61 -5.46
N SER A 196 -12.08 -12.36 -5.29
CA SER A 196 -12.82 -11.16 -5.77
C SER A 196 -13.06 -11.19 -7.28
N PHE A 197 -12.20 -11.87 -8.07
CA PHE A 197 -12.37 -11.99 -9.52
C PHE A 197 -13.58 -12.80 -9.95
N ARG A 198 -14.17 -13.60 -9.07
CA ARG A 198 -15.43 -14.32 -9.34
C ARG A 198 -16.62 -13.38 -9.57
N TRP A 199 -16.52 -12.15 -9.08
CA TRP A 199 -17.57 -11.14 -9.13
C TRP A 199 -17.29 -10.03 -10.13
N TYR A 200 -16.09 -10.01 -10.73
CA TYR A 200 -15.69 -9.01 -11.69
C TYR A 200 -15.88 -9.47 -13.13
N THR A 201 -16.13 -8.50 -13.99
CA THR A 201 -16.04 -8.61 -15.44
C THR A 201 -15.06 -7.55 -15.94
N GLU A 202 -14.54 -7.68 -17.16
CA GLU A 202 -13.72 -6.62 -17.76
C GLU A 202 -14.43 -5.27 -17.75
N LYS A 203 -15.73 -5.27 -18.07
CA LYS A 203 -16.54 -4.05 -18.08
C LYS A 203 -16.66 -3.42 -16.67
N SER A 204 -16.95 -4.21 -15.64
CA SER A 204 -17.07 -3.70 -14.27
C SER A 204 -15.75 -3.15 -13.74
N LEU A 205 -14.61 -3.77 -14.08
CA LEU A 205 -13.28 -3.28 -13.70
C LEU A 205 -12.93 -1.96 -14.38
N LEU A 206 -13.26 -1.80 -15.66
CA LEU A 206 -13.06 -0.54 -16.39
C LEU A 206 -13.96 0.58 -15.84
N ILE A 207 -15.25 0.29 -15.57
CA ILE A 207 -16.17 1.26 -14.97
C ILE A 207 -15.67 1.71 -13.60
N SER A 208 -15.23 0.79 -12.74
CA SER A 208 -14.68 1.13 -11.43
C SER A 208 -13.40 1.97 -11.53
N ALA A 209 -12.52 1.65 -12.48
CA ALA A 209 -11.32 2.45 -12.72
C ALA A 209 -11.68 3.89 -13.13
N PHE A 210 -12.61 4.06 -14.07
CA PHE A 210 -13.10 5.37 -14.49
C PHE A 210 -13.72 6.15 -13.31
N PHE A 211 -14.56 5.49 -12.50
CA PHE A 211 -15.15 6.08 -11.31
C PHE A 211 -14.09 6.61 -10.33
N TYR A 212 -13.05 5.82 -10.01
CA TYR A 212 -11.98 6.26 -9.12
C TYR A 212 -11.15 7.40 -9.72
N ALA A 213 -10.91 7.40 -11.04
CA ALA A 213 -10.25 8.51 -11.71
C ALA A 213 -11.04 9.83 -11.56
N MET A 214 -12.37 9.77 -11.79
CA MET A 214 -13.25 10.93 -11.63
C MET A 214 -13.28 11.43 -10.18
N CYS A 215 -13.33 10.52 -9.19
CA CYS A 215 -13.24 10.88 -7.78
C CYS A 215 -11.90 11.57 -7.46
N SER A 216 -10.79 11.06 -7.99
CA SER A 216 -9.48 11.67 -7.79
C SER A 216 -9.43 13.09 -8.33
N VAL A 217 -9.87 13.30 -9.57
CA VAL A 217 -9.94 14.63 -10.21
C VAL A 217 -10.84 15.58 -9.41
N PHE A 218 -12.00 15.11 -8.96
CA PHE A 218 -12.91 15.89 -8.13
C PHE A 218 -12.25 16.40 -6.84
N PHE A 219 -11.60 15.52 -6.06
CA PHE A 219 -10.96 15.92 -4.82
C PHE A 219 -9.75 16.83 -5.03
N ILE A 220 -8.98 16.62 -6.12
CA ILE A 220 -7.90 17.53 -6.51
C ILE A 220 -8.47 18.89 -6.89
N GLY A 221 -9.58 18.94 -7.66
CA GLY A 221 -10.28 20.17 -7.99
C GLY A 221 -10.76 20.93 -6.75
N VAL A 222 -11.34 20.23 -5.77
CA VAL A 222 -11.74 20.82 -4.48
C VAL A 222 -10.54 21.44 -3.74
N PHE A 223 -9.35 20.82 -3.83
CA PHE A 223 -8.15 21.40 -3.24
C PHE A 223 -7.69 22.68 -3.96
N LEU A 224 -7.75 22.71 -5.28
CA LEU A 224 -7.28 23.85 -6.08
C LEU A 224 -8.16 25.10 -5.98
N VAL A 225 -9.45 24.93 -5.61
CA VAL A 225 -10.41 26.03 -5.49
C VAL A 225 -10.39 26.67 -4.09
N LYS A 226 -9.80 26.00 -3.09
CA LYS A 226 -9.65 26.53 -1.72
C LYS A 226 -8.36 27.32 -1.54
#